data_d563d760b82cda4bcfa5d12b4d764c3c
#
_entry.id   d563d760b82cda4bcfa5d12b4d764c3c
#
_cell.length_a   1.000
_cell.length_b   1.000
_cell.length_c   1.000
_cell.angle_alpha   90.00
_cell.angle_beta   90.00
_cell.angle_gamma   90.00
#
_symmetry.space_group_name_H-M   'P 1'
#
loop_
_entity.id
_entity.type
_entity.pdbx_description
1 polymer ?
#
loop_
_entity_poly.entity_id
_entity_poly.type
_entity_poly.pdbx_seq_one_letter_code
_entity_poly.pdbx_strand_id
1 'polypeptide(L)'
;MKPKITEQDYIDAAKTLNVEIAMVKAFAKKEARSSGFITATEPRILFERHKFHNKTGGKFSKDNPDISNKTPGGYGKEADQHKRLQKASTLNRNAALESASWGLFQIMGENWKSLGYPTLQAFINAMYESEAKQLDAFVRFIKVNKIDVDMRNKNFKNIARKYNGPNYAINNYDKDLEKYYKQFGGKI
;
A
#
# COMPACT_ATOMS: atom_id res chain seq x y z
N MET A 1 10.71 15.92 9.78
CA MET A 1 9.58 15.17 9.21
C MET A 1 9.89 14.84 7.76
N LYS A 2 9.50 13.69 7.27
CA LYS A 2 9.65 13.34 5.85
C LYS A 2 8.73 14.22 4.98
N PRO A 3 9.14 14.53 3.72
CA PRO A 3 8.32 15.33 2.81
C PRO A 3 6.95 14.69 2.56
N LYS A 4 5.91 15.50 2.68
CA LYS A 4 4.54 15.09 2.33
C LYS A 4 4.29 15.24 0.84
N ILE A 5 3.21 14.64 0.36
CA ILE A 5 2.73 14.81 -1.01
C ILE A 5 2.35 16.28 -1.22
N THR A 6 2.89 16.87 -2.28
CA THR A 6 2.58 18.23 -2.72
C THR A 6 1.44 18.23 -3.74
N GLU A 7 0.90 19.41 -4.04
CA GLU A 7 -0.08 19.57 -5.12
C GLU A 7 0.50 19.14 -6.48
N GLN A 8 1.77 19.46 -6.72
CA GLN A 8 2.45 19.08 -7.95
C GLN A 8 2.57 17.55 -8.12
N ASP A 9 2.85 16.83 -7.00
CA ASP A 9 2.91 15.37 -7.03
C ASP A 9 1.56 14.75 -7.44
N TYR A 10 0.43 15.33 -6.99
CA TYR A 10 -0.91 14.90 -7.41
C TYR A 10 -1.17 15.18 -8.88
N ILE A 11 -0.75 16.33 -9.38
CA ILE A 11 -0.88 16.71 -10.81
C ILE A 11 -0.10 15.72 -11.67
N ASP A 12 1.15 15.42 -11.32
CA ASP A 12 2.03 14.53 -12.07
C ASP A 12 1.51 13.08 -12.05
N ALA A 13 1.01 12.61 -10.90
CA ALA A 13 0.37 11.31 -10.77
C ALA A 13 -0.89 11.21 -11.66
N ALA A 14 -1.76 12.22 -11.62
CA ALA A 14 -2.98 12.28 -12.43
C ALA A 14 -2.67 12.27 -13.92
N LYS A 15 -1.68 13.06 -14.35
CA LYS A 15 -1.18 13.10 -15.72
C LYS A 15 -0.62 11.73 -16.16
N THR A 16 0.18 11.09 -15.31
CA THR A 16 0.77 9.77 -15.59
C THR A 16 -0.30 8.69 -15.75
N LEU A 17 -1.39 8.75 -14.97
CA LEU A 17 -2.51 7.81 -15.05
C LEU A 17 -3.55 8.20 -16.12
N ASN A 18 -3.44 9.41 -16.68
CA ASN A 18 -4.44 10.02 -17.55
C ASN A 18 -5.84 10.02 -16.91
N VAL A 19 -5.91 10.52 -15.67
CA VAL A 19 -7.15 10.66 -14.89
C VAL A 19 -7.27 12.07 -14.33
N GLU A 20 -8.45 12.41 -13.81
CA GLU A 20 -8.65 13.69 -13.11
C GLU A 20 -7.84 13.70 -11.79
N ILE A 21 -7.27 14.84 -11.44
CA ILE A 21 -6.55 15.02 -10.16
C ILE A 21 -7.44 14.70 -8.95
N ALA A 22 -8.73 14.99 -9.07
CA ALA A 22 -9.73 14.66 -8.05
C ALA A 22 -9.75 13.16 -7.72
N MET A 23 -9.53 12.28 -8.72
CA MET A 23 -9.49 10.84 -8.53
C MET A 23 -8.27 10.41 -7.69
N VAL A 24 -7.09 10.96 -7.97
CA VAL A 24 -5.86 10.65 -7.21
C VAL A 24 -5.98 11.17 -5.77
N LYS A 25 -6.50 12.39 -5.59
CA LYS A 25 -6.75 12.98 -4.27
C LYS A 25 -7.79 12.18 -3.47
N ALA A 26 -8.82 11.66 -4.13
CA ALA A 26 -9.83 10.82 -3.48
C ALA A 26 -9.22 9.53 -2.91
N PHE A 27 -8.34 8.88 -3.69
CA PHE A 27 -7.58 7.73 -3.20
C PHE A 27 -6.70 8.09 -2.00
N ALA A 28 -5.88 9.14 -2.14
CA ALA A 28 -5.03 9.59 -1.05
C ALA A 28 -5.85 9.90 0.21
N LYS A 29 -7.01 10.54 0.07
CA LYS A 29 -7.92 10.83 1.20
C LYS A 29 -8.51 9.56 1.81
N LYS A 30 -8.85 8.55 1.00
CA LYS A 30 -9.39 7.27 1.50
C LYS A 30 -8.33 6.50 2.28
N GLU A 31 -7.09 6.45 1.77
CA GLU A 31 -5.98 5.75 2.41
C GLU A 31 -5.35 6.56 3.56
N ALA A 32 -5.36 7.89 3.45
CA ALA A 32 -4.79 8.80 4.44
C ALA A 32 -5.67 8.89 5.70
N ARG A 33 -5.79 7.81 6.45
CA ARG A 33 -6.25 7.90 7.86
C ARG A 33 -5.26 8.70 8.71
N SER A 34 -4.00 8.82 8.22
CA SER A 34 -2.89 9.55 8.86
C SER A 34 -1.75 9.75 7.85
N SER A 35 -0.51 9.99 8.31
CA SER A 35 0.69 10.08 7.48
C SER A 35 1.13 8.71 6.94
N GLY A 36 1.87 8.70 5.83
CA GLY A 36 2.60 7.53 5.32
C GLY A 36 3.78 7.10 6.21
N PHE A 37 4.02 7.86 7.29
CA PHE A 37 5.06 7.60 8.29
C PHE A 37 4.45 7.58 9.70
N ILE A 38 4.92 6.67 10.55
CA ILE A 38 4.53 6.57 11.96
C ILE A 38 5.46 7.39 12.86
N THR A 39 6.72 7.57 12.46
CA THR A 39 7.71 8.43 13.11
C THR A 39 8.36 9.36 12.07
N ALA A 40 9.32 10.17 12.48
CA ALA A 40 10.10 11.01 11.55
C ALA A 40 10.91 10.19 10.52
N THR A 41 11.16 8.92 10.78
CA THR A 41 12.06 8.08 9.97
C THR A 41 11.42 6.79 9.49
N GLU A 42 10.37 6.28 10.14
CA GLU A 42 9.79 4.97 9.86
C GLU A 42 8.50 5.10 9.05
N PRO A 43 8.42 4.50 7.86
CA PRO A 43 7.18 4.44 7.10
C PRO A 43 6.13 3.61 7.85
N ARG A 44 4.86 3.90 7.61
CA ARG A 44 3.76 3.03 8.05
C ARG A 44 3.87 1.68 7.36
N ILE A 45 3.78 0.60 8.13
CA ILE A 45 3.75 -0.76 7.60
C ILE A 45 2.67 -1.60 8.29
N LEU A 46 2.23 -2.66 7.62
CA LEU A 46 1.48 -3.76 8.21
C LEU A 46 2.16 -5.07 7.83
N PHE A 47 2.70 -5.78 8.82
CA PHE A 47 3.36 -7.06 8.60
C PHE A 47 2.35 -8.21 8.60
N GLU A 48 2.33 -8.98 7.52
CA GLU A 48 1.40 -10.08 7.25
C GLU A 48 2.02 -11.44 7.59
N ARG A 49 1.81 -11.94 8.81
CA ARG A 49 2.40 -13.21 9.28
C ARG A 49 2.07 -14.42 8.38
N HIS A 50 0.90 -14.43 7.73
CA HIS A 50 0.52 -15.52 6.82
C HIS A 50 1.27 -15.44 5.49
N LYS A 51 1.59 -14.25 5.02
CA LYS A 51 2.45 -14.05 3.84
C LYS A 51 3.87 -14.55 4.12
N PHE A 52 4.42 -14.21 5.28
CA PHE A 52 5.74 -14.69 5.70
C PHE A 52 5.76 -16.21 5.84
N HIS A 53 4.72 -16.80 6.46
CA HIS A 53 4.55 -18.25 6.52
C HIS A 53 4.60 -18.87 5.12
N ASN A 54 3.81 -18.37 4.17
CA ASN A 54 3.74 -18.92 2.82
C ASN A 54 5.08 -18.79 2.08
N LYS A 55 5.74 -17.63 2.17
CA LYS A 55 7.05 -17.37 1.52
C LYS A 55 8.18 -18.21 2.09
N THR A 56 8.06 -18.67 3.32
CA THR A 56 9.08 -19.50 3.99
C THR A 56 8.69 -20.97 4.11
N GLY A 57 7.58 -21.39 3.46
CA GLY A 57 7.07 -22.76 3.56
C GLY A 57 6.71 -23.19 4.97
N GLY A 58 6.37 -22.23 5.84
CA GLY A 58 6.03 -22.51 7.24
C GLY A 58 7.19 -22.86 8.16
N LYS A 59 8.44 -22.83 7.66
CA LYS A 59 9.66 -23.26 8.38
C LYS A 59 9.78 -22.68 9.80
N PHE A 60 9.30 -21.45 10.01
CA PHE A 60 9.48 -20.74 11.27
C PHE A 60 8.22 -20.74 12.17
N SER A 61 7.12 -21.38 11.74
CA SER A 61 5.83 -21.23 12.40
C SER A 61 5.74 -21.87 13.77
N LYS A 62 6.48 -22.98 13.98
CA LYS A 62 6.50 -23.67 15.27
C LYS A 62 7.08 -22.79 16.38
N ASP A 63 8.22 -22.14 16.11
CA ASP A 63 8.98 -21.40 17.11
C ASP A 63 8.65 -19.91 17.13
N ASN A 64 7.98 -19.40 16.08
CA ASN A 64 7.65 -17.98 15.91
C ASN A 64 6.20 -17.78 15.37
N PRO A 65 5.17 -18.27 16.08
CA PRO A 65 3.78 -18.20 15.61
C PRO A 65 3.22 -16.78 15.54
N ASP A 66 3.85 -15.83 16.19
CA ASP A 66 3.53 -14.40 16.15
C ASP A 66 3.85 -13.74 14.80
N ILE A 67 4.92 -14.19 14.12
CA ILE A 67 5.37 -13.64 12.83
C ILE A 67 5.26 -14.63 11.67
N SER A 68 5.00 -15.90 11.93
CA SER A 68 4.81 -16.94 10.90
C SER A 68 3.63 -17.83 11.29
N ASN A 69 2.50 -17.66 10.60
CA ASN A 69 1.28 -18.42 10.89
C ASN A 69 0.43 -18.56 9.64
N LYS A 70 -0.08 -19.77 9.36
CA LYS A 70 -0.94 -20.05 8.20
C LYS A 70 -2.20 -19.20 8.18
N THR A 71 -2.75 -18.88 9.37
CA THR A 71 -3.99 -18.11 9.50
C THR A 71 -3.71 -16.60 9.38
N PRO A 72 -4.41 -15.89 8.48
CA PRO A 72 -4.36 -14.43 8.40
C PRO A 72 -4.76 -13.75 9.72
N GLY A 73 -4.46 -12.46 9.87
CA GLY A 73 -4.76 -11.71 11.08
C GLY A 73 -3.67 -11.80 12.15
N GLY A 74 -4.02 -11.50 13.40
CA GLY A 74 -3.03 -11.42 14.47
C GLY A 74 -2.03 -10.29 14.28
N TYR A 75 -2.48 -9.15 13.73
CA TYR A 75 -1.61 -8.03 13.35
C TYR A 75 -0.96 -7.33 14.55
N GLY A 76 -1.61 -7.35 15.72
CA GLY A 76 -1.14 -6.60 16.88
C GLY A 76 -1.33 -5.09 16.70
N LYS A 77 -0.56 -4.31 17.46
CA LYS A 77 -0.62 -2.84 17.41
C LYS A 77 0.22 -2.28 16.27
N GLU A 78 -0.14 -1.10 15.79
CA GLU A 78 0.64 -0.39 14.76
C GLU A 78 2.10 -0.16 15.20
N ALA A 79 2.31 0.22 16.44
CA ALA A 79 3.64 0.45 17.02
C ALA A 79 4.55 -0.80 17.04
N ASP A 80 3.97 -2.00 16.93
CA ASP A 80 4.73 -3.25 16.98
C ASP A 80 5.16 -3.75 15.60
N GLN A 81 4.68 -3.14 14.51
CA GLN A 81 4.86 -3.66 13.17
C GLN A 81 6.34 -3.71 12.76
N HIS A 82 7.12 -2.66 13.06
CA HIS A 82 8.55 -2.64 12.75
C HIS A 82 9.35 -3.67 13.58
N LYS A 83 9.01 -3.88 14.83
CA LYS A 83 9.62 -4.93 15.66
C LYS A 83 9.34 -6.33 15.11
N ARG A 84 8.10 -6.57 14.66
CA ARG A 84 7.72 -7.84 14.02
C ARG A 84 8.47 -8.06 12.70
N LEU A 85 8.54 -7.03 11.86
CA LEU A 85 9.30 -7.05 10.62
C LEU A 85 10.79 -7.31 10.89
N GLN A 86 11.38 -6.65 11.88
CA GLN A 86 12.77 -6.86 12.26
C GLN A 86 13.01 -8.30 12.71
N LYS A 87 12.17 -8.84 13.60
CA LYS A 87 12.24 -10.24 14.03
C LYS A 87 12.15 -11.20 12.84
N ALA A 88 11.21 -11.00 11.92
CA ALA A 88 11.10 -11.81 10.71
C ALA A 88 12.32 -11.68 9.78
N SER A 89 12.91 -10.48 9.71
CA SER A 89 14.09 -10.20 8.87
C SER A 89 15.34 -10.92 9.33
N THR A 90 15.48 -11.21 10.62
CA THR A 90 16.60 -12.04 11.12
C THR A 90 16.51 -13.49 10.66
N LEU A 91 15.31 -13.97 10.35
CA LEU A 91 15.07 -15.34 9.88
C LEU A 91 15.12 -15.45 8.36
N ASN A 92 14.49 -14.53 7.66
CA ASN A 92 14.54 -14.41 6.19
C ASN A 92 14.19 -12.97 5.78
N ARG A 93 15.19 -12.16 5.50
CA ARG A 93 15.04 -10.74 5.22
C ARG A 93 14.13 -10.45 4.00
N ASN A 94 14.37 -11.13 2.88
CA ASN A 94 13.59 -10.87 1.66
C ASN A 94 12.12 -11.27 1.85
N ALA A 95 11.87 -12.46 2.37
CA ALA A 95 10.51 -12.90 2.68
C ALA A 95 9.80 -11.95 3.66
N ALA A 96 10.51 -11.42 4.66
CA ALA A 96 9.96 -10.47 5.63
C ALA A 96 9.54 -9.15 4.95
N LEU A 97 10.44 -8.54 4.17
CA LEU A 97 10.16 -7.27 3.47
C LEU A 97 9.03 -7.41 2.45
N GLU A 98 8.97 -8.53 1.74
CA GLU A 98 7.91 -8.83 0.80
C GLU A 98 6.56 -9.13 1.47
N SER A 99 6.57 -9.52 2.74
CA SER A 99 5.37 -9.85 3.52
C SER A 99 4.77 -8.68 4.28
N ALA A 100 5.28 -7.48 4.08
CA ALA A 100 4.70 -6.26 4.64
C ALA A 100 4.07 -5.39 3.56
N SER A 101 3.00 -4.68 3.91
CA SER A 101 2.49 -3.55 3.13
C SER A 101 3.13 -2.25 3.64
N TRP A 102 3.36 -1.29 2.73
CA TRP A 102 4.24 -0.16 2.96
C TRP A 102 3.62 1.19 2.61
N GLY A 103 3.89 2.17 3.46
CA GLY A 103 3.62 3.59 3.20
C GLY A 103 2.16 3.97 3.29
N LEU A 104 1.83 5.16 2.77
CA LEU A 104 0.49 5.74 2.80
C LEU A 104 -0.55 4.85 2.10
N PHE A 105 -0.15 4.24 0.98
CA PHE A 105 -1.03 3.45 0.12
C PHE A 105 -0.96 1.95 0.38
N GLN A 106 -0.25 1.52 1.42
CA GLN A 106 -0.16 0.12 1.85
C GLN A 106 0.16 -0.86 0.71
N ILE A 107 1.11 -0.50 -0.15
CA ILE A 107 1.55 -1.37 -1.25
C ILE A 107 2.39 -2.53 -0.70
N MET A 108 1.99 -3.76 -1.01
CA MET A 108 2.72 -4.96 -0.59
C MET A 108 4.13 -5.01 -1.17
N GLY A 109 5.12 -5.34 -0.32
CA GLY A 109 6.51 -5.45 -0.72
C GLY A 109 6.73 -6.47 -1.83
N GLU A 110 5.97 -7.57 -1.87
CA GLU A 110 6.06 -8.61 -2.92
C GLU A 110 5.81 -8.08 -4.34
N ASN A 111 5.20 -6.90 -4.48
CA ASN A 111 4.93 -6.30 -5.78
C ASN A 111 6.15 -5.59 -6.40
N TRP A 112 7.26 -5.43 -5.69
CA TRP A 112 8.40 -4.62 -6.11
C TRP A 112 8.85 -4.87 -7.56
N LYS A 113 8.91 -6.15 -7.97
CA LYS A 113 9.35 -6.55 -9.30
C LYS A 113 8.33 -6.16 -10.37
N SER A 114 7.06 -6.45 -10.16
CA SER A 114 5.98 -6.09 -11.11
C SER A 114 5.80 -4.57 -11.24
N LEU A 115 6.14 -3.81 -10.19
CA LEU A 115 6.14 -2.35 -10.19
C LEU A 115 7.37 -1.74 -10.89
N GLY A 116 8.30 -2.56 -11.40
CA GLY A 116 9.46 -2.11 -12.15
C GLY A 116 10.59 -1.53 -11.27
N TYR A 117 10.64 -1.88 -9.98
CA TYR A 117 11.82 -1.57 -9.17
C TYR A 117 12.97 -2.54 -9.50
N PRO A 118 14.21 -2.07 -9.61
CA PRO A 118 15.34 -2.92 -10.00
C PRO A 118 15.67 -3.96 -8.92
N THR A 119 15.39 -3.68 -7.67
CA THR A 119 15.59 -4.57 -6.51
C THR A 119 14.51 -4.36 -5.46
N LEU A 120 14.29 -5.36 -4.60
CA LEU A 120 13.45 -5.20 -3.41
C LEU A 120 13.96 -4.04 -2.53
N GLN A 121 15.29 -3.90 -2.38
CA GLN A 121 15.88 -2.81 -1.61
C GLN A 121 15.55 -1.43 -2.20
N ALA A 122 15.53 -1.28 -3.52
CA ALA A 122 15.16 -0.02 -4.17
C ALA A 122 13.71 0.35 -3.87
N PHE A 123 12.78 -0.61 -3.86
CA PHE A 123 11.39 -0.38 -3.42
C PHE A 123 11.36 0.06 -1.95
N ILE A 124 12.04 -0.66 -1.05
CA ILE A 124 12.07 -0.31 0.38
C ILE A 124 12.63 1.09 0.60
N ASN A 125 13.74 1.43 -0.08
CA ASN A 125 14.33 2.78 0.02
C ASN A 125 13.33 3.87 -0.38
N ALA A 126 12.57 3.66 -1.46
CA ALA A 126 11.52 4.59 -1.88
C ALA A 126 10.44 4.76 -0.79
N MET A 127 10.04 3.67 -0.11
CA MET A 127 9.05 3.75 0.98
C MET A 127 9.57 4.57 2.18
N TYR A 128 10.88 4.53 2.44
CA TYR A 128 11.53 5.31 3.49
C TYR A 128 11.86 6.75 3.10
N GLU A 129 11.87 7.10 1.81
CA GLU A 129 12.32 8.40 1.30
C GLU A 129 11.29 9.49 1.55
N SER A 130 10.06 9.34 1.02
CA SER A 130 9.00 10.37 1.12
C SER A 130 7.62 9.82 0.78
N GLU A 131 6.57 10.57 1.15
CA GLU A 131 5.21 10.25 0.71
C GLU A 131 5.02 10.39 -0.81
N ALA A 132 5.80 11.26 -1.48
CA ALA A 132 5.80 11.35 -2.95
C ALA A 132 6.30 10.06 -3.61
N LYS A 133 7.32 9.41 -3.04
CA LYS A 133 7.78 8.09 -3.51
C LYS A 133 6.78 6.97 -3.22
N GLN A 134 6.06 7.07 -2.12
CA GLN A 134 4.96 6.16 -1.84
C GLN A 134 3.80 6.34 -2.84
N LEU A 135 3.53 7.58 -3.26
CA LEU A 135 2.57 7.89 -4.33
C LEU A 135 3.05 7.34 -5.69
N ASP A 136 4.35 7.43 -6.02
CA ASP A 136 4.90 6.83 -7.25
C ASP A 136 4.69 5.29 -7.25
N ALA A 137 4.93 4.62 -6.14
CA ALA A 137 4.64 3.18 -6.02
C ALA A 137 3.15 2.86 -6.24
N PHE A 138 2.25 3.68 -5.71
CA PHE A 138 0.82 3.58 -5.94
C PHE A 138 0.47 3.77 -7.43
N VAL A 139 1.01 4.79 -8.09
CA VAL A 139 0.79 5.04 -9.52
C VAL A 139 1.22 3.83 -10.37
N ARG A 140 2.37 3.24 -10.08
CA ARG A 140 2.84 2.02 -10.73
C ARG A 140 1.89 0.85 -10.50
N PHE A 141 1.40 0.68 -9.25
CA PHE A 141 0.45 -0.37 -8.90
C PHE A 141 -0.88 -0.23 -9.66
N ILE A 142 -1.41 0.98 -9.75
CA ILE A 142 -2.62 1.29 -10.52
C ILE A 142 -2.45 0.90 -12.00
N LYS A 143 -1.31 1.24 -12.61
CA LYS A 143 -1.02 0.93 -14.03
C LYS A 143 -0.88 -0.58 -14.28
N VAL A 144 -0.06 -1.25 -13.48
CA VAL A 144 0.19 -2.71 -13.63
C VAL A 144 -1.11 -3.50 -13.51
N ASN A 145 -2.00 -3.10 -12.61
CA ASN A 145 -3.29 -3.76 -12.41
C ASN A 145 -4.42 -3.21 -13.29
N LYS A 146 -4.12 -2.31 -14.23
CA LYS A 146 -5.09 -1.69 -15.17
C LYS A 146 -6.31 -1.07 -14.45
N ILE A 147 -6.08 -0.52 -13.25
CA ILE A 147 -7.10 0.17 -12.47
C ILE A 147 -7.35 1.58 -13.05
N ASP A 148 -6.35 2.17 -13.69
CA ASP A 148 -6.44 3.46 -14.39
C ASP A 148 -7.57 3.48 -15.44
N VAL A 149 -7.85 2.36 -16.09
CA VAL A 149 -9.00 2.23 -17.01
C VAL A 149 -10.33 2.42 -16.26
N ASP A 150 -10.50 1.75 -15.11
CA ASP A 150 -11.70 1.91 -14.30
C ASP A 150 -11.81 3.30 -13.67
N MET A 151 -10.66 3.93 -13.34
CA MET A 151 -10.60 5.31 -12.85
C MET A 151 -11.10 6.31 -13.90
N ARG A 152 -10.66 6.19 -15.16
CA ARG A 152 -11.14 7.02 -16.28
C ARG A 152 -12.65 6.86 -16.51
N ASN A 153 -13.14 5.63 -16.39
CA ASN A 153 -14.56 5.31 -16.56
C ASN A 153 -15.39 5.55 -15.30
N LYS A 154 -14.77 6.03 -14.21
CA LYS A 154 -15.43 6.29 -12.92
C LYS A 154 -16.17 5.08 -12.37
N ASN A 155 -15.66 3.88 -12.64
CA ASN A 155 -16.21 2.63 -12.15
C ASN A 155 -15.70 2.30 -10.73
N PHE A 156 -16.24 3.04 -9.74
CA PHE A 156 -15.79 2.96 -8.35
C PHE A 156 -15.86 1.54 -7.77
N LYS A 157 -16.82 0.72 -8.19
CA LYS A 157 -16.96 -0.68 -7.75
C LYS A 157 -15.80 -1.54 -8.25
N ASN A 158 -15.45 -1.43 -9.53
CA ASN A 158 -14.32 -2.18 -10.08
C ASN A 158 -12.99 -1.68 -9.52
N ILE A 159 -12.83 -0.36 -9.37
CA ILE A 159 -11.68 0.23 -8.68
C ILE A 159 -11.51 -0.40 -7.31
N ALA A 160 -12.57 -0.37 -6.48
CA ALA A 160 -12.55 -0.89 -5.13
C ALA A 160 -12.25 -2.39 -5.08
N ARG A 161 -12.85 -3.18 -5.99
CA ARG A 161 -12.61 -4.62 -6.10
C ARG A 161 -11.17 -4.94 -6.44
N LYS A 162 -10.60 -4.26 -7.43
CA LYS A 162 -9.21 -4.50 -7.88
C LYS A 162 -8.17 -4.03 -6.87
N TYR A 163 -8.45 -2.93 -6.17
CA TYR A 163 -7.52 -2.34 -5.22
C TYR A 163 -7.60 -2.99 -3.84
N ASN A 164 -8.80 -3.12 -3.30
CA ASN A 164 -9.04 -3.56 -1.91
C ASN A 164 -9.53 -5.02 -1.82
N GLY A 165 -9.68 -5.70 -2.95
CA GLY A 165 -10.13 -7.10 -3.01
C GLY A 165 -11.66 -7.27 -2.95
N PRO A 166 -12.16 -8.54 -2.97
CA PRO A 166 -13.57 -8.85 -3.12
C PRO A 166 -14.45 -8.34 -1.95
N ASN A 167 -13.86 -8.16 -0.77
CA ASN A 167 -14.57 -7.73 0.44
C ASN A 167 -14.65 -6.20 0.58
N TYR A 168 -14.36 -5.43 -0.46
CA TYR A 168 -14.34 -3.96 -0.44
C TYR A 168 -15.66 -3.33 0.08
N ALA A 169 -16.79 -4.00 -0.16
CA ALA A 169 -18.11 -3.49 0.21
C ALA A 169 -18.34 -3.45 1.74
N ILE A 170 -17.66 -4.32 2.51
CA ILE A 170 -17.76 -4.36 3.99
C ILE A 170 -17.35 -3.00 4.58
N ASN A 171 -16.36 -2.33 3.99
CA ASN A 171 -15.84 -1.04 4.44
C ASN A 171 -16.34 0.13 3.58
N ASN A 172 -17.38 -0.06 2.75
CA ASN A 172 -17.94 0.95 1.84
C ASN A 172 -16.86 1.65 0.98
N TYR A 173 -15.82 0.90 0.57
CA TYR A 173 -14.64 1.48 -0.09
C TYR A 173 -15.01 2.26 -1.35
N ASP A 174 -15.88 1.70 -2.19
CA ASP A 174 -16.39 2.30 -3.42
C ASP A 174 -17.18 3.60 -3.18
N LYS A 175 -18.08 3.58 -2.20
CA LYS A 175 -18.90 4.75 -1.83
C LYS A 175 -18.07 5.89 -1.25
N ASP A 176 -17.09 5.56 -0.40
CA ASP A 176 -16.20 6.58 0.18
C ASP A 176 -15.31 7.19 -0.89
N LEU A 177 -14.79 6.37 -1.81
CA LEU A 177 -13.96 6.85 -2.91
C LEU A 177 -14.76 7.80 -3.83
N GLU A 178 -15.99 7.43 -4.20
CA GLU A 178 -16.89 8.30 -4.97
C GLU A 178 -17.18 9.61 -4.24
N LYS A 179 -17.50 9.53 -2.94
CA LYS A 179 -17.72 10.71 -2.10
C LYS A 179 -16.52 11.66 -2.11
N TYR A 180 -15.31 11.14 -1.90
CA TYR A 180 -14.11 11.96 -1.91
C TYR A 180 -13.79 12.52 -3.29
N TYR A 181 -14.04 11.75 -4.34
CA TYR A 181 -13.89 12.23 -5.71
C TYR A 181 -14.74 13.48 -5.97
N LYS A 182 -16.02 13.46 -5.59
CA LYS A 182 -16.93 14.62 -5.66
C LYS A 182 -16.44 15.80 -4.80
N GLN A 183 -15.95 15.53 -3.60
CA GLN A 183 -15.40 16.56 -2.70
C GLN A 183 -14.21 17.31 -3.30
N PHE A 184 -13.41 16.64 -4.13
CA PHE A 184 -12.28 17.26 -4.85
C PHE A 184 -12.67 17.85 -6.21
N GLY A 185 -13.94 18.01 -6.48
CA GLY A 185 -14.45 18.66 -7.71
C GLY A 185 -14.64 17.73 -8.91
N GLY A 186 -14.52 16.43 -8.72
CA GLY A 186 -14.80 15.44 -9.76
C GLY A 186 -16.27 15.38 -10.12
N LYS A 187 -16.57 15.22 -11.43
CA LYS A 187 -17.93 15.11 -11.98
C LYS A 187 -18.18 13.67 -12.46
N ILE A 188 -19.35 13.12 -12.13
CA ILE A 188 -19.80 11.79 -12.57
C ILE A 188 -20.62 11.96 -13.85
#